data_2962f24a3f4feae9291d7b649d301f73
#
_entry.id   2962f24a3f4feae9291d7b649d301f73
#
_cell.length_a   1.000
_cell.length_b   1.000
_cell.length_c   1.000
_cell.angle_alpha   90.00
_cell.angle_beta   90.00
_cell.angle_gamma   90.00
#
_symmetry.space_group_name_H-M   'P 1'
#
loop_
_entity.id
_entity.type
_entity.pdbx_description
1 polymer ?
#
loop_
_entity_poly.entity_id
_entity_poly.type
_entity_poly.pdbx_seq_one_letter_code
_entity_poly.pdbx_strand_id
1 'polypeptide(L)'
;MSKKADNNENVVDLNPAQKPGSTVRRKGIYLLPNLLTTGALFAGFYAVLSGFTGQYEIAAIAIFTAMIFDGLDGRVARMTNTQSDFGVQYDSLSDMVSFGVAPVVVAYGWGVSDLGKVGLAAAFVYASCAALRLARFNVQAESSDGKVFTGLPSPAAAALVAGFIWSTYELGPSLGLSALGAVLTAVAGLLMVSNFKYPSFKEIDLRGKVPFIVILSVVMGFVVITIDPPRILFMLATIFSFSAPVIWVGKKLGLGLKLKTDKPGESE
;
A
#
# COMPACT_ATOMS: atom_id res chain seq x y z
N MET A 1 -10.65 45.13 -65.67
CA MET A 1 -10.68 43.72 -65.41
C MET A 1 -9.26 43.21 -65.29
N SER A 2 -8.77 43.04 -64.10
CA SER A 2 -7.45 42.46 -63.88
C SER A 2 -7.50 41.67 -62.55
N LYS A 3 -7.36 40.36 -62.65
CA LYS A 3 -7.27 39.43 -61.52
C LYS A 3 -5.86 39.55 -60.89
N LYS A 4 -5.79 39.96 -59.60
CA LYS A 4 -4.60 39.76 -58.77
C LYS A 4 -4.61 38.34 -58.23
N ALA A 5 -3.55 37.59 -58.54
CA ALA A 5 -3.25 36.34 -57.92
C ALA A 5 -2.48 36.62 -56.62
N ASP A 6 -3.03 36.16 -55.48
CA ASP A 6 -2.32 36.14 -54.21
C ASP A 6 -1.48 34.84 -54.16
N ASN A 7 -0.17 35.02 -54.24
CA ASN A 7 0.80 33.98 -53.91
C ASN A 7 0.97 33.94 -52.38
N ASN A 8 0.42 32.94 -51.74
CA ASN A 8 0.69 32.65 -50.36
C ASN A 8 1.87 31.66 -50.28
N GLU A 9 3.08 32.22 -50.17
CA GLU A 9 4.28 31.44 -49.94
C GLU A 9 4.25 30.89 -48.51
N ASN A 10 4.11 29.54 -48.38
CA ASN A 10 4.30 28.82 -47.14
C ASN A 10 5.75 28.94 -46.69
N VAL A 11 6.02 29.87 -45.78
CA VAL A 11 7.28 29.92 -45.05
C VAL A 11 7.28 28.78 -44.05
N VAL A 12 8.01 27.73 -44.35
CA VAL A 12 8.33 26.67 -43.42
C VAL A 12 9.37 27.20 -42.44
N ASP A 13 8.95 27.57 -41.24
CA ASP A 13 9.84 27.91 -40.13
C ASP A 13 10.65 26.66 -39.71
N LEU A 14 11.84 26.58 -40.25
CA LEU A 14 12.87 25.63 -39.81
C LEU A 14 13.49 26.14 -38.50
N ASN A 15 12.89 25.79 -37.38
CA ASN A 15 13.42 26.11 -36.07
C ASN A 15 14.63 25.19 -35.79
N PRO A 16 15.87 25.73 -35.69
CA PRO A 16 17.05 24.90 -35.51
C PRO A 16 17.24 24.48 -34.06
N ALA A 17 17.50 23.20 -33.88
CA ALA A 17 18.19 22.62 -32.74
C ALA A 17 17.37 22.37 -31.46
N GLN A 18 16.53 21.35 -31.49
CA GLN A 18 16.34 20.53 -30.31
C GLN A 18 17.63 19.72 -30.07
N LYS A 19 18.36 20.09 -29.01
CA LYS A 19 19.57 19.39 -28.59
C LYS A 19 19.22 17.93 -28.24
N PRO A 20 19.87 16.89 -28.84
CA PRO A 20 19.52 15.47 -28.65
C PRO A 20 19.83 14.91 -27.24
N GLY A 21 20.41 15.72 -26.34
CA GLY A 21 20.87 15.27 -25.04
C GLY A 21 19.84 15.21 -23.90
N SER A 22 18.68 15.86 -24.03
CA SER A 22 17.74 16.02 -22.92
C SER A 22 16.63 14.93 -22.84
N THR A 23 16.31 14.29 -23.97
CA THR A 23 15.21 13.34 -24.05
C THR A 23 15.57 11.94 -23.53
N VAL A 24 16.82 11.50 -23.69
CA VAL A 24 17.27 10.18 -23.21
C VAL A 24 17.39 10.18 -21.67
N ARG A 25 17.87 11.28 -21.10
CA ARG A 25 18.03 11.40 -19.64
C ARG A 25 16.68 11.48 -18.93
N ARG A 26 15.65 12.08 -19.54
CA ARG A 26 14.27 12.09 -19.00
C ARG A 26 13.62 10.71 -19.06
N LYS A 27 13.81 9.93 -20.15
CA LYS A 27 13.25 8.58 -20.27
C LYS A 27 13.79 7.60 -19.21
N GLY A 28 15.07 7.69 -18.85
CA GLY A 28 15.67 6.85 -17.81
C GLY A 28 15.13 7.11 -16.40
N ILE A 29 14.72 8.34 -16.09
CA ILE A 29 14.18 8.70 -14.76
C ILE A 29 12.79 8.09 -14.53
N TYR A 30 11.96 7.96 -15.58
CA TYR A 30 10.65 7.27 -15.50
C TYR A 30 10.76 5.76 -15.25
N LEU A 31 11.92 5.17 -15.54
CA LEU A 31 12.14 3.74 -15.37
C LEU A 31 12.29 3.35 -13.89
N LEU A 32 12.87 4.24 -13.06
CA LEU A 32 13.22 3.93 -11.68
C LEU A 32 12.00 3.60 -10.78
N PRO A 33 10.90 4.40 -10.77
CA PRO A 33 9.70 4.01 -10.02
C PRO A 33 9.14 2.67 -10.49
N ASN A 34 8.98 2.49 -11.80
CA ASN A 34 8.42 1.25 -12.35
C ASN A 34 9.29 0.02 -12.03
N LEU A 35 10.61 0.19 -11.90
CA LEU A 35 11.51 -0.89 -11.48
C LEU A 35 11.29 -1.27 -10.02
N LEU A 36 11.03 -0.29 -9.15
CA LEU A 36 10.67 -0.55 -7.75
C LEU A 36 9.31 -1.24 -7.64
N THR A 37 8.31 -0.79 -8.39
CA THR A 37 7.00 -1.47 -8.50
C THR A 37 7.16 -2.91 -9.01
N THR A 38 8.06 -3.14 -10.01
CA THR A 38 8.40 -4.50 -10.46
C THR A 38 9.05 -5.32 -9.36
N GLY A 39 9.90 -4.70 -8.52
CA GLY A 39 10.49 -5.33 -7.34
C GLY A 39 9.43 -5.74 -6.31
N ALA A 40 8.43 -4.88 -6.06
CA ALA A 40 7.29 -5.19 -5.21
C ALA A 40 6.48 -6.36 -5.77
N LEU A 41 6.16 -6.33 -7.06
CA LEU A 41 5.47 -7.42 -7.76
C LEU A 41 6.24 -8.73 -7.68
N PHE A 42 7.57 -8.70 -7.90
CA PHE A 42 8.41 -9.90 -7.79
C PHE A 42 8.39 -10.47 -6.37
N ALA A 43 8.50 -9.62 -5.35
CA ALA A 43 8.44 -10.06 -3.96
C ALA A 43 7.06 -10.66 -3.62
N GLY A 44 5.96 -10.05 -4.07
CA GLY A 44 4.60 -10.59 -3.91
C GLY A 44 4.41 -11.93 -4.63
N PHE A 45 4.90 -12.05 -5.86
CA PHE A 45 4.89 -13.30 -6.61
C PHE A 45 5.73 -14.39 -5.92
N TYR A 46 6.91 -14.05 -5.42
CA TYR A 46 7.76 -14.96 -4.67
C TYR A 46 7.09 -15.42 -3.37
N ALA A 47 6.34 -14.53 -2.70
CA ALA A 47 5.55 -14.90 -1.52
C ALA A 47 4.47 -15.94 -1.85
N VAL A 48 3.79 -15.82 -3.00
CA VAL A 48 2.81 -16.81 -3.46
C VAL A 48 3.48 -18.18 -3.65
N LEU A 49 4.61 -18.22 -4.35
CA LEU A 49 5.35 -19.46 -4.59
C LEU A 49 5.85 -20.10 -3.27
N SER A 50 6.38 -19.29 -2.36
CA SER A 50 6.84 -19.74 -1.04
C SER A 50 5.68 -20.28 -0.21
N GLY A 51 4.50 -19.65 -0.25
CA GLY A 51 3.28 -20.14 0.40
C GLY A 51 2.84 -21.51 -0.14
N PHE A 52 2.92 -21.71 -1.45
CA PHE A 52 2.63 -23.01 -2.08
C PHE A 52 3.57 -24.13 -1.65
N THR A 53 4.83 -23.80 -1.39
CA THR A 53 5.85 -24.77 -0.94
C THR A 53 5.92 -24.92 0.58
N GLY A 54 5.00 -24.30 1.33
CA GLY A 54 4.95 -24.39 2.80
C GLY A 54 6.02 -23.57 3.52
N GLN A 55 6.72 -22.68 2.80
CA GLN A 55 7.76 -21.80 3.36
C GLN A 55 7.14 -20.50 3.86
N TYR A 56 6.32 -20.59 4.91
CA TYR A 56 5.47 -19.49 5.38
C TYR A 56 6.24 -18.30 5.94
N GLU A 57 7.37 -18.56 6.61
CA GLU A 57 8.27 -17.49 7.06
C GLU A 57 8.81 -16.69 5.89
N ILE A 58 9.35 -17.36 4.88
CA ILE A 58 9.90 -16.71 3.67
C ILE A 58 8.80 -15.96 2.93
N ALA A 59 7.60 -16.53 2.85
CA ALA A 59 6.45 -15.90 2.23
C ALA A 59 6.05 -14.60 2.96
N ALA A 60 6.03 -14.61 4.28
CA ALA A 60 5.75 -13.43 5.08
C ALA A 60 6.82 -12.34 4.89
N ILE A 61 8.11 -12.72 4.98
CA ILE A 61 9.24 -11.79 4.74
C ILE A 61 9.13 -11.16 3.34
N ALA A 62 8.76 -11.95 2.32
CA ALA A 62 8.60 -11.47 0.96
C ALA A 62 7.44 -10.45 0.85
N ILE A 63 6.30 -10.65 1.55
CA ILE A 63 5.21 -9.68 1.61
C ILE A 63 5.67 -8.38 2.26
N PHE A 64 6.38 -8.43 3.40
CA PHE A 64 6.94 -7.22 4.03
C PHE A 64 7.98 -6.53 3.14
N THR A 65 8.77 -7.29 2.38
CA THR A 65 9.71 -6.75 1.39
C THR A 65 8.96 -6.02 0.26
N ALA A 66 7.85 -6.60 -0.23
CA ALA A 66 6.99 -5.93 -1.21
C ALA A 66 6.48 -4.57 -0.70
N MET A 67 6.09 -4.47 0.59
CA MET A 67 5.65 -3.19 1.19
C MET A 67 6.75 -2.12 1.20
N ILE A 68 8.01 -2.53 1.37
CA ILE A 68 9.14 -1.59 1.33
C ILE A 68 9.31 -1.04 -0.08
N PHE A 69 9.29 -1.91 -1.10
CA PHE A 69 9.41 -1.49 -2.50
C PHE A 69 8.26 -0.59 -2.93
N ASP A 70 7.01 -0.94 -2.60
CA ASP A 70 5.80 -0.14 -2.83
C ASP A 70 5.88 1.24 -2.16
N GLY A 71 6.30 1.29 -0.89
CA GLY A 71 6.48 2.58 -0.21
C GLY A 71 7.58 3.46 -0.82
N LEU A 72 8.59 2.84 -1.45
CA LEU A 72 9.69 3.56 -2.10
C LEU A 72 9.32 4.06 -3.49
N ASP A 73 8.61 3.28 -4.32
CA ASP A 73 8.28 3.67 -5.70
C ASP A 73 7.40 4.93 -5.75
N GLY A 74 6.35 4.99 -4.93
CA GLY A 74 5.50 6.17 -4.84
C GLY A 74 6.25 7.41 -4.30
N ARG A 75 7.24 7.24 -3.40
CA ARG A 75 8.09 8.35 -2.94
C ARG A 75 9.04 8.82 -4.05
N VAL A 76 9.70 7.88 -4.71
CA VAL A 76 10.63 8.18 -5.81
C VAL A 76 9.90 8.86 -6.95
N ALA A 77 8.72 8.37 -7.37
CA ALA A 77 7.92 8.99 -8.41
C ALA A 77 7.55 10.46 -8.09
N ARG A 78 7.18 10.74 -6.83
CA ARG A 78 6.89 12.12 -6.39
C ARG A 78 8.14 13.01 -6.35
N MET A 79 9.27 12.49 -5.85
CA MET A 79 10.52 13.26 -5.74
C MET A 79 11.12 13.58 -7.11
N THR A 80 10.94 12.70 -8.08
CA THR A 80 11.47 12.84 -9.45
C THR A 80 10.50 13.50 -10.41
N ASN A 81 9.25 13.80 -9.97
CA ASN A 81 8.16 14.29 -10.83
C ASN A 81 7.93 13.40 -12.06
N THR A 82 7.98 12.07 -11.87
CA THR A 82 7.84 11.08 -12.94
C THR A 82 6.55 10.26 -12.81
N GLN A 83 5.54 10.81 -12.17
CA GLN A 83 4.22 10.19 -12.11
C GLN A 83 3.62 10.06 -13.51
N SER A 84 3.04 8.90 -13.83
CA SER A 84 2.37 8.63 -15.09
C SER A 84 1.13 7.77 -14.86
N ASP A 85 0.13 7.90 -15.74
CA ASP A 85 -1.10 7.10 -15.66
C ASP A 85 -0.79 5.59 -15.76
N PHE A 86 0.19 5.22 -16.61
CA PHE A 86 0.67 3.84 -16.68
C PHE A 86 1.25 3.37 -15.35
N GLY A 87 2.08 4.21 -14.68
CA GLY A 87 2.68 3.88 -13.39
C GLY A 87 1.62 3.63 -12.32
N VAL A 88 0.58 4.46 -12.25
CA VAL A 88 -0.53 4.31 -11.29
C VAL A 88 -1.29 3.00 -11.51
N GLN A 89 -1.57 2.62 -12.76
CA GLN A 89 -2.25 1.37 -13.08
C GLN A 89 -1.35 0.16 -12.81
N TYR A 90 -0.07 0.26 -13.15
CA TYR A 90 0.90 -0.81 -12.92
C TYR A 90 1.13 -1.07 -11.42
N ASP A 91 1.20 -0.01 -10.62
CA ASP A 91 1.26 -0.04 -9.16
C ASP A 91 0.05 -0.77 -8.56
N SER A 92 -1.16 -0.41 -9.00
CA SER A 92 -2.38 -1.09 -8.54
C SER A 92 -2.44 -2.58 -8.89
N LEU A 93 -1.90 -2.98 -10.04
CA LEU A 93 -1.79 -4.40 -10.42
C LEU A 93 -0.76 -5.13 -9.55
N SER A 94 0.38 -4.49 -9.29
CA SER A 94 1.41 -4.99 -8.37
C SER A 94 0.84 -5.16 -6.96
N ASP A 95 0.12 -4.16 -6.45
CA ASP A 95 -0.56 -4.17 -5.16
C ASP A 95 -1.57 -5.32 -5.05
N MET A 96 -2.34 -5.55 -6.12
CA MET A 96 -3.31 -6.66 -6.12
C MET A 96 -2.62 -8.01 -5.94
N VAL A 97 -1.47 -8.23 -6.58
CA VAL A 97 -0.70 -9.47 -6.41
C VAL A 97 -0.07 -9.52 -5.02
N SER A 98 0.62 -8.47 -4.60
CA SER A 98 1.47 -8.45 -3.40
C SER A 98 0.67 -8.35 -2.11
N PHE A 99 -0.45 -7.63 -2.12
CA PHE A 99 -1.25 -7.33 -0.92
C PHE A 99 -2.69 -7.84 -0.99
N GLY A 100 -3.18 -8.17 -2.20
CA GLY A 100 -4.50 -8.79 -2.38
C GLY A 100 -4.45 -10.31 -2.42
N VAL A 101 -3.52 -10.89 -3.19
CA VAL A 101 -3.47 -12.33 -3.46
C VAL A 101 -2.47 -13.05 -2.56
N ALA A 102 -1.22 -12.54 -2.45
CA ALA A 102 -0.17 -13.23 -1.72
C ALA A 102 -0.54 -13.52 -0.25
N PRO A 103 -1.06 -12.57 0.56
CA PRO A 103 -1.41 -12.85 1.95
C PRO A 103 -2.48 -13.94 2.10
N VAL A 104 -3.45 -13.96 1.18
CA VAL A 104 -4.54 -14.95 1.16
C VAL A 104 -4.03 -16.33 0.82
N VAL A 105 -3.17 -16.45 -0.20
CA VAL A 105 -2.58 -17.74 -0.60
C VAL A 105 -1.73 -18.31 0.54
N VAL A 106 -0.94 -17.46 1.20
CA VAL A 106 -0.12 -17.86 2.36
C VAL A 106 -0.98 -18.33 3.53
N ALA A 107 -2.03 -17.56 3.88
CA ALA A 107 -2.94 -17.92 4.97
C ALA A 107 -3.73 -19.22 4.66
N TYR A 108 -4.21 -19.32 3.42
CA TYR A 108 -4.95 -20.50 2.96
C TYR A 108 -4.09 -21.77 3.00
N GLY A 109 -2.86 -21.68 2.48
CA GLY A 109 -1.90 -22.78 2.52
C GLY A 109 -1.46 -23.16 3.92
N TRP A 110 -1.35 -22.19 4.84
CA TRP A 110 -0.90 -22.44 6.22
C TRP A 110 -1.94 -23.20 7.07
N GLY A 111 -3.23 -23.10 6.80
CA GLY A 111 -4.22 -23.82 7.58
C GLY A 111 -5.65 -23.29 7.47
N VAL A 112 -5.88 -22.13 6.83
CA VAL A 112 -7.25 -21.62 6.61
C VAL A 112 -8.04 -22.58 5.71
N SER A 113 -7.38 -23.33 4.81
CA SER A 113 -7.97 -24.37 3.98
C SER A 113 -8.64 -25.50 4.77
N ASP A 114 -8.18 -25.79 6.00
CA ASP A 114 -8.72 -26.84 6.86
C ASP A 114 -10.19 -26.58 7.25
N LEU A 115 -10.62 -25.32 7.17
CA LEU A 115 -12.01 -24.90 7.40
C LEU A 115 -12.92 -25.14 6.17
N GLY A 116 -12.41 -25.74 5.09
CA GLY A 116 -13.14 -26.05 3.88
C GLY A 116 -13.78 -24.83 3.25
N LYS A 117 -15.10 -24.85 3.04
CA LYS A 117 -15.84 -23.75 2.38
C LYS A 117 -15.78 -22.42 3.13
N VAL A 118 -15.69 -22.46 4.47
CA VAL A 118 -15.60 -21.24 5.29
C VAL A 118 -14.25 -20.56 5.08
N GLY A 119 -13.16 -21.34 5.07
CA GLY A 119 -11.83 -20.82 4.78
C GLY A 119 -11.73 -20.22 3.36
N LEU A 120 -12.30 -20.92 2.37
CA LEU A 120 -12.37 -20.41 1.00
C LEU A 120 -13.16 -19.10 0.92
N ALA A 121 -14.30 -18.99 1.61
CA ALA A 121 -15.10 -17.77 1.64
C ALA A 121 -14.34 -16.61 2.29
N ALA A 122 -13.64 -16.82 3.41
CA ALA A 122 -12.82 -15.81 4.07
C ALA A 122 -11.70 -15.30 3.14
N ALA A 123 -11.02 -16.22 2.46
CA ALA A 123 -9.99 -15.93 1.47
C ALA A 123 -10.53 -15.08 0.31
N PHE A 124 -11.68 -15.48 -0.26
CA PHE A 124 -12.30 -14.77 -1.37
C PHE A 124 -12.79 -13.37 -0.97
N VAL A 125 -13.38 -13.23 0.23
CA VAL A 125 -13.79 -11.91 0.77
C VAL A 125 -12.60 -10.96 0.83
N TYR A 126 -11.46 -11.41 1.36
CA TYR A 126 -10.27 -10.57 1.43
C TYR A 126 -9.80 -10.11 0.05
N ALA A 127 -9.60 -11.06 -0.88
CA ALA A 127 -9.11 -10.75 -2.23
C ALA A 127 -10.07 -9.82 -2.99
N SER A 128 -11.39 -10.07 -2.88
CA SER A 128 -12.42 -9.22 -3.49
C SER A 128 -12.44 -7.82 -2.91
N CYS A 129 -12.33 -7.69 -1.59
CA CYS A 129 -12.26 -6.39 -0.91
C CYS A 129 -10.98 -5.62 -1.29
N ALA A 130 -9.84 -6.31 -1.46
CA ALA A 130 -8.61 -5.70 -1.94
C ALA A 130 -8.79 -5.12 -3.36
N ALA A 131 -9.37 -5.90 -4.28
CA ALA A 131 -9.65 -5.46 -5.64
C ALA A 131 -10.61 -4.26 -5.67
N LEU A 132 -11.72 -4.32 -4.92
CA LEU A 132 -12.69 -3.22 -4.81
C LEU A 132 -12.06 -1.95 -4.23
N ARG A 133 -11.18 -2.09 -3.22
CA ARG A 133 -10.46 -0.97 -2.64
C ARG A 133 -9.54 -0.30 -3.66
N LEU A 134 -8.74 -1.08 -4.39
CA LEU A 134 -7.80 -0.55 -5.41
C LEU A 134 -8.57 0.15 -6.54
N ALA A 135 -9.65 -0.47 -7.04
CA ALA A 135 -10.53 0.14 -8.04
C ALA A 135 -11.14 1.47 -7.54
N ARG A 136 -11.66 1.49 -6.29
CA ARG A 136 -12.19 2.71 -5.67
C ARG A 136 -11.13 3.80 -5.54
N PHE A 137 -9.91 3.42 -5.17
CA PHE A 137 -8.81 4.38 -5.02
C PHE A 137 -8.45 5.03 -6.36
N ASN A 138 -8.36 4.26 -7.45
CA ASN A 138 -8.04 4.77 -8.78
C ASN A 138 -9.11 5.74 -9.28
N VAL A 139 -10.40 5.39 -9.16
CA VAL A 139 -11.52 6.28 -9.54
C VAL A 139 -11.53 7.56 -8.70
N GLN A 140 -11.25 7.47 -7.41
CA GLN A 140 -11.23 8.66 -6.53
C GLN A 140 -10.00 9.55 -6.77
N ALA A 141 -8.87 9.00 -7.17
CA ALA A 141 -7.67 9.77 -7.48
C ALA A 141 -7.89 10.71 -8.68
N GLU A 142 -8.73 10.32 -9.63
CA GLU A 142 -9.10 11.15 -10.79
C GLU A 142 -10.09 12.28 -10.44
N SER A 143 -10.86 12.15 -9.36
CA SER A 143 -12.03 13.01 -9.08
C SER A 143 -11.91 13.92 -7.85
N SER A 144 -10.90 13.79 -7.00
CA SER A 144 -10.88 14.51 -5.71
C SER A 144 -9.51 15.00 -5.26
N ASP A 145 -9.52 16.10 -4.47
CA ASP A 145 -8.36 16.72 -3.79
C ASP A 145 -7.63 15.83 -2.76
N GLY A 146 -7.69 14.52 -2.89
CA GLY A 146 -6.76 13.54 -2.31
C GLY A 146 -6.52 13.56 -0.78
N LYS A 147 -7.41 14.16 0.04
CA LYS A 147 -7.08 14.48 1.45
C LYS A 147 -7.48 13.43 2.49
N VAL A 148 -8.28 12.41 2.19
CA VAL A 148 -8.72 11.45 3.22
C VAL A 148 -8.71 10.03 2.68
N PHE A 149 -7.86 9.17 3.26
CA PHE A 149 -7.92 7.73 3.01
C PHE A 149 -9.10 7.13 3.78
N THR A 150 -10.08 6.62 3.05
CA THR A 150 -11.17 5.83 3.60
C THR A 150 -10.88 4.34 3.45
N GLY A 151 -10.97 3.61 4.55
CA GLY A 151 -10.67 2.18 4.61
C GLY A 151 -9.20 1.87 4.94
N LEU A 152 -8.97 0.64 5.40
CA LEU A 152 -7.64 0.13 5.75
C LEU A 152 -6.75 0.07 4.49
N PRO A 153 -5.52 0.59 4.51
CA PRO A 153 -4.57 0.42 3.41
C PRO A 153 -4.28 -1.07 3.11
N SER A 154 -4.19 -1.45 1.80
CA SER A 154 -3.90 -2.84 1.42
C SER A 154 -2.58 -3.38 1.99
N PRO A 155 -1.47 -2.60 2.06
CA PRO A 155 -0.28 -3.07 2.74
C PRO A 155 -0.50 -3.35 4.23
N ALA A 156 -1.31 -2.54 4.93
CA ALA A 156 -1.59 -2.76 6.35
C ALA A 156 -2.45 -4.01 6.59
N ALA A 157 -3.43 -4.27 5.72
CA ALA A 157 -4.21 -5.50 5.75
C ALA A 157 -3.33 -6.73 5.48
N ALA A 158 -2.42 -6.63 4.50
CA ALA A 158 -1.44 -7.68 4.20
C ALA A 158 -0.48 -7.92 5.36
N ALA A 159 -0.01 -6.84 6.03
CA ALA A 159 0.83 -6.94 7.23
C ALA A 159 0.12 -7.67 8.38
N LEU A 160 -1.19 -7.42 8.56
CA LEU A 160 -1.97 -8.10 9.59
C LEU A 160 -2.02 -9.61 9.34
N VAL A 161 -2.33 -10.03 8.11
CA VAL A 161 -2.46 -11.45 7.75
C VAL A 161 -1.09 -12.14 7.72
N ALA A 162 -0.11 -11.56 7.03
CA ALA A 162 1.24 -12.12 6.93
C ALA A 162 1.94 -12.16 8.30
N GLY A 163 1.78 -11.11 9.11
CA GLY A 163 2.33 -11.05 10.47
C GLY A 163 1.72 -12.10 11.40
N PHE A 164 0.40 -12.36 11.31
CA PHE A 164 -0.25 -13.45 12.02
C PHE A 164 0.36 -14.80 11.65
N ILE A 165 0.47 -15.09 10.36
CA ILE A 165 1.06 -16.36 9.90
C ILE A 165 2.52 -16.49 10.36
N TRP A 166 3.32 -15.44 10.18
CA TRP A 166 4.73 -15.44 10.59
C TRP A 166 4.91 -15.63 12.09
N SER A 167 4.02 -15.07 12.91
CA SER A 167 4.09 -15.22 14.37
C SER A 167 3.62 -16.58 14.88
N THR A 168 2.89 -17.37 14.06
CA THR A 168 2.24 -18.60 14.48
C THR A 168 2.65 -19.85 13.67
N TYR A 169 3.43 -19.69 12.59
CA TYR A 169 3.72 -20.81 11.67
C TYR A 169 4.43 -22.00 12.36
N GLU A 170 5.31 -21.74 13.33
CA GLU A 170 6.03 -22.76 14.08
C GLU A 170 5.10 -23.60 14.98
N LEU A 171 3.98 -23.02 15.43
CA LEU A 171 2.98 -23.73 16.24
C LEU A 171 2.21 -24.76 15.44
N GLY A 172 2.25 -24.63 14.09
CA GLY A 172 1.44 -25.43 13.17
C GLY A 172 -0.05 -25.04 13.19
N PRO A 173 -0.80 -25.45 12.17
CA PRO A 173 -2.23 -25.20 12.10
C PRO A 173 -2.97 -26.03 13.15
N SER A 174 -3.86 -25.40 13.88
CA SER A 174 -4.86 -26.03 14.74
C SER A 174 -6.22 -25.43 14.40
N LEU A 175 -7.31 -26.13 14.72
CA LEU A 175 -8.65 -25.63 14.42
C LEU A 175 -8.87 -24.20 14.95
N GLY A 176 -8.37 -23.90 16.15
CA GLY A 176 -8.47 -22.56 16.75
C GLY A 176 -7.66 -21.51 16.00
N LEU A 177 -6.41 -21.83 15.65
CA LEU A 177 -5.53 -20.91 14.91
C LEU A 177 -6.00 -20.72 13.47
N SER A 178 -6.46 -21.78 12.80
CA SER A 178 -7.03 -21.70 11.46
C SER A 178 -8.31 -20.85 11.45
N ALA A 179 -9.18 -21.02 12.45
CA ALA A 179 -10.38 -20.20 12.59
C ALA A 179 -10.03 -18.72 12.87
N LEU A 180 -9.07 -18.44 13.75
CA LEU A 180 -8.59 -17.08 14.02
C LEU A 180 -7.98 -16.46 12.77
N GLY A 181 -7.15 -17.20 12.02
CA GLY A 181 -6.57 -16.76 10.76
C GLY A 181 -7.64 -16.42 9.71
N ALA A 182 -8.67 -17.26 9.57
CA ALA A 182 -9.79 -16.99 8.68
C ALA A 182 -10.57 -15.72 9.07
N VAL A 183 -10.85 -15.56 10.38
CA VAL A 183 -11.53 -14.35 10.89
C VAL A 183 -10.69 -13.10 10.67
N LEU A 184 -9.40 -13.12 10.99
CA LEU A 184 -8.50 -11.98 10.74
C LEU A 184 -8.42 -11.63 9.27
N THR A 185 -8.33 -12.65 8.39
CA THR A 185 -8.32 -12.44 6.93
C THR A 185 -9.62 -11.79 6.46
N ALA A 186 -10.78 -12.32 6.84
CA ALA A 186 -12.07 -11.74 6.44
C ALA A 186 -12.26 -10.32 7.00
N VAL A 187 -11.92 -10.08 8.26
CA VAL A 187 -12.03 -8.76 8.91
C VAL A 187 -11.09 -7.76 8.24
N ALA A 188 -9.84 -8.14 7.95
CA ALA A 188 -8.91 -7.27 7.24
C ALA A 188 -9.46 -6.86 5.87
N GLY A 189 -10.07 -7.81 5.13
CA GLY A 189 -10.76 -7.53 3.88
C GLY A 189 -11.90 -6.51 4.05
N LEU A 190 -12.80 -6.73 4.99
CA LEU A 190 -13.92 -5.83 5.25
C LEU A 190 -13.46 -4.44 5.70
N LEU A 191 -12.38 -4.36 6.49
CA LEU A 191 -11.80 -3.07 6.88
C LEU A 191 -11.25 -2.28 5.68
N MET A 192 -10.74 -2.94 4.64
CA MET A 192 -10.26 -2.29 3.42
C MET A 192 -11.37 -1.50 2.69
N VAL A 193 -12.57 -2.04 2.63
CA VAL A 193 -13.73 -1.39 1.96
C VAL A 193 -14.58 -0.54 2.91
N SER A 194 -14.27 -0.54 4.20
CA SER A 194 -14.97 0.26 5.20
C SER A 194 -14.82 1.76 4.98
N ASN A 195 -15.71 2.55 5.59
CA ASN A 195 -15.63 4.01 5.56
C ASN A 195 -14.88 4.59 6.77
N PHE A 196 -14.11 3.79 7.49
CA PHE A 196 -13.28 4.29 8.58
C PHE A 196 -12.16 5.17 8.05
N LYS A 197 -11.91 6.29 8.75
CA LYS A 197 -10.83 7.23 8.40
C LYS A 197 -9.57 6.83 9.15
N TYR A 198 -8.57 6.39 8.41
CA TYR A 198 -7.25 6.07 8.97
C TYR A 198 -6.33 7.28 8.92
N PRO A 199 -5.45 7.47 9.93
CA PRO A 199 -4.47 8.56 9.90
C PRO A 199 -3.52 8.39 8.71
N SER A 200 -3.38 9.46 7.93
CA SER A 200 -2.43 9.48 6.81
C SER A 200 -1.07 9.95 7.32
N PHE A 201 -0.06 9.13 7.18
CA PHE A 201 1.34 9.50 7.47
C PHE A 201 1.94 10.49 6.44
N LYS A 202 1.15 10.94 5.45
CA LYS A 202 1.58 11.90 4.43
C LYS A 202 1.80 13.32 4.96
N GLU A 203 1.25 13.65 6.14
CA GLU A 203 1.37 14.99 6.74
C GLU A 203 2.65 15.19 7.55
N ILE A 204 3.49 14.18 7.70
CA ILE A 204 4.79 14.35 8.33
C ILE A 204 5.68 15.12 7.35
N ASP A 205 5.69 16.45 7.47
CA ASP A 205 6.57 17.33 6.69
C ASP A 205 8.01 17.18 7.19
N LEU A 206 8.77 16.31 6.54
CA LEU A 206 10.19 16.10 6.80
C LEU A 206 11.09 17.17 6.16
N ARG A 207 10.51 18.24 5.57
CA ARG A 207 11.28 19.34 4.96
C ARG A 207 11.88 20.30 5.99
N GLY A 208 11.41 20.24 7.25
CA GLY A 208 12.01 20.97 8.36
C GLY A 208 13.18 20.20 9.03
N LYS A 209 13.83 20.84 10.02
CA LYS A 209 14.83 20.17 10.86
C LYS A 209 14.14 19.07 11.65
N VAL A 210 14.45 17.80 11.33
CA VAL A 210 13.92 16.64 12.07
C VAL A 210 14.47 16.68 13.49
N PRO A 211 13.63 16.78 14.54
CA PRO A 211 14.12 16.78 15.92
C PRO A 211 14.93 15.50 16.21
N PHE A 212 16.02 15.63 16.95
CA PHE A 212 16.87 14.49 17.32
C PHE A 212 16.08 13.34 17.96
N ILE A 213 15.04 13.67 18.75
CA ILE A 213 14.17 12.69 19.39
C ILE A 213 13.44 11.79 18.38
N VAL A 214 13.08 12.32 17.19
CA VAL A 214 12.42 11.54 16.14
C VAL A 214 13.40 10.53 15.54
N ILE A 215 14.64 10.96 15.29
CA ILE A 215 15.69 10.05 14.79
C ILE A 215 15.96 8.95 15.82
N LEU A 216 16.10 9.31 17.09
CA LEU A 216 16.28 8.35 18.18
C LEU A 216 15.10 7.36 18.27
N SER A 217 13.85 7.85 18.15
CA SER A 217 12.65 7.00 18.19
C SER A 217 12.62 6.01 17.03
N VAL A 218 13.05 6.43 15.83
CA VAL A 218 13.14 5.54 14.65
C VAL A 218 14.20 4.46 14.89
N VAL A 219 15.39 4.83 15.39
CA VAL A 219 16.46 3.86 15.71
C VAL A 219 16.00 2.88 16.78
N MET A 220 15.37 3.36 17.85
CA MET A 220 14.81 2.49 18.89
C MET A 220 13.71 1.57 18.36
N GLY A 221 12.86 2.07 17.46
CA GLY A 221 11.87 1.26 16.77
C GLY A 221 12.50 0.12 15.96
N PHE A 222 13.58 0.39 15.24
CA PHE A 222 14.33 -0.66 14.54
C PHE A 222 14.93 -1.68 15.51
N VAL A 223 15.54 -1.24 16.61
CA VAL A 223 16.09 -2.16 17.63
C VAL A 223 14.99 -3.05 18.19
N VAL A 224 13.83 -2.49 18.52
CA VAL A 224 12.70 -3.27 19.04
C VAL A 224 12.23 -4.31 17.99
N ILE A 225 12.09 -3.93 16.72
CA ILE A 225 11.70 -4.85 15.66
C ILE A 225 12.68 -6.00 15.49
N THR A 226 14.00 -5.77 15.67
CA THR A 226 15.03 -6.82 15.52
C THR A 226 15.02 -7.86 16.64
N ILE A 227 14.35 -7.61 17.79
CA ILE A 227 14.24 -8.58 18.88
C ILE A 227 13.35 -9.77 18.51
N ASP A 228 12.15 -9.48 17.98
CA ASP A 228 11.17 -10.49 17.55
C ASP A 228 10.33 -9.91 16.40
N PRO A 229 10.87 -9.91 15.16
CA PRO A 229 10.21 -9.29 14.03
C PRO A 229 8.79 -9.79 13.79
N PRO A 230 8.50 -11.13 13.83
CA PRO A 230 7.17 -11.64 13.56
C PRO A 230 6.10 -11.07 14.50
N ARG A 231 6.34 -11.18 15.82
CA ARG A 231 5.34 -10.78 16.82
C ARG A 231 5.19 -9.27 16.88
N ILE A 232 6.28 -8.52 16.75
CA ILE A 232 6.24 -7.05 16.84
C ILE A 232 5.55 -6.46 15.61
N LEU A 233 5.86 -6.94 14.40
CA LEU A 233 5.20 -6.49 13.18
C LEU A 233 3.71 -6.86 13.17
N PHE A 234 3.35 -8.05 13.64
CA PHE A 234 1.95 -8.44 13.82
C PHE A 234 1.22 -7.54 14.82
N MET A 235 1.84 -7.23 15.96
CA MET A 235 1.26 -6.35 16.98
C MET A 235 1.03 -4.94 16.42
N LEU A 236 2.02 -4.37 15.73
CA LEU A 236 1.91 -3.05 15.10
C LEU A 236 0.81 -3.01 14.04
N ALA A 237 0.75 -4.05 13.18
CA ALA A 237 -0.29 -4.17 12.17
C ALA A 237 -1.69 -4.30 12.81
N THR A 238 -1.81 -5.04 13.91
CA THR A 238 -3.07 -5.19 14.66
C THR A 238 -3.51 -3.86 15.26
N ILE A 239 -2.62 -3.18 15.99
CA ILE A 239 -2.91 -1.87 16.59
C ILE A 239 -3.35 -0.87 15.52
N PHE A 240 -2.63 -0.80 14.39
CA PHE A 240 -2.97 0.09 13.30
C PHE A 240 -4.33 -0.26 12.67
N SER A 241 -4.57 -1.54 12.34
CA SER A 241 -5.79 -1.99 11.68
C SER A 241 -7.05 -1.75 12.51
N PHE A 242 -6.95 -1.92 13.82
CA PHE A 242 -8.10 -1.72 14.73
C PHE A 242 -8.19 -0.32 15.33
N SER A 243 -7.20 0.56 15.10
CA SER A 243 -7.21 1.93 15.64
C SER A 243 -8.45 2.73 15.21
N ALA A 244 -8.78 2.74 13.93
CA ALA A 244 -9.89 3.52 13.41
C ALA A 244 -11.28 2.98 13.86
N PRO A 245 -11.57 1.66 13.84
CA PRO A 245 -12.78 1.10 14.44
C PRO A 245 -12.93 1.44 15.94
N VAL A 246 -11.86 1.30 16.72
CA VAL A 246 -11.87 1.60 18.16
C VAL A 246 -12.17 3.07 18.42
N ILE A 247 -11.54 3.98 17.70
CA ILE A 247 -11.80 5.42 17.80
C ILE A 247 -13.25 5.74 17.42
N TRP A 248 -13.77 5.11 16.37
CA TRP A 248 -15.16 5.32 15.94
C TRP A 248 -16.16 4.87 17.00
N VAL A 249 -15.95 3.66 17.57
CA VAL A 249 -16.78 3.15 18.69
C VAL A 249 -16.67 4.05 19.91
N GLY A 250 -15.47 4.48 20.29
CA GLY A 250 -15.24 5.39 21.41
C GLY A 250 -15.99 6.72 21.26
N LYS A 251 -15.98 7.30 20.04
CA LYS A 251 -16.75 8.51 19.72
C LYS A 251 -18.27 8.29 19.84
N LYS A 252 -18.76 7.13 19.37
CA LYS A 252 -20.19 6.79 19.42
C LYS A 252 -20.69 6.54 20.85
N LEU A 253 -19.82 6.01 21.73
CA LEU A 253 -20.12 5.77 23.15
C LEU A 253 -19.91 7.00 24.04
N GLY A 254 -19.58 8.17 23.47
CA GLY A 254 -19.38 9.41 24.25
C GLY A 254 -18.09 9.42 25.08
N LEU A 255 -17.22 8.40 24.92
CA LEU A 255 -15.89 8.37 25.51
C LEU A 255 -15.02 9.35 24.70
N GLY A 256 -14.84 10.58 25.22
CA GLY A 256 -14.15 11.68 24.56
C GLY A 256 -12.65 11.41 24.30
N LEU A 257 -12.32 10.45 23.46
CA LEU A 257 -10.99 10.27 22.87
C LEU A 257 -10.76 11.37 21.82
N LYS A 258 -10.45 12.60 22.29
CA LYS A 258 -9.94 13.67 21.42
C LYS A 258 -8.53 13.31 20.96
N LEU A 259 -8.40 12.68 19.81
CA LEU A 259 -7.17 12.83 19.05
C LEU A 259 -7.11 14.29 18.56
N LYS A 260 -6.05 14.99 18.95
CA LYS A 260 -5.75 16.38 18.62
C LYS A 260 -5.51 16.50 17.11
N THR A 261 -6.61 16.66 16.34
CA THR A 261 -6.60 17.08 14.93
C THR A 261 -7.24 18.45 14.79
N ASP A 262 -7.15 19.30 15.83
CA ASP A 262 -7.57 20.68 15.73
C ASP A 262 -6.40 21.50 15.16
N LYS A 263 -6.60 22.03 13.97
CA LYS A 263 -5.79 23.13 13.44
C LYS A 263 -5.81 24.29 14.42
N PRO A 264 -4.67 24.91 14.76
CA PRO A 264 -4.69 26.22 15.35
C PRO A 264 -4.97 27.25 14.24
N GLY A 265 -6.08 27.94 14.33
CA GLY A 265 -6.32 29.13 13.51
C GLY A 265 -7.73 29.26 12.93
N GLU A 266 -8.72 29.48 13.80
CA GLU A 266 -9.88 30.31 13.52
C GLU A 266 -10.40 30.81 14.88
N SER A 267 -9.83 31.90 15.33
CA SER A 267 -10.45 32.81 16.28
C SER A 267 -10.04 34.22 15.91
N GLU A 268 -11.07 35.00 15.50
CA GLU A 268 -11.15 36.43 15.29
C GLU A 268 -10.49 37.02 14.06
#